data_dc87c2bfeb5af08758bcf68ec26bca2f
#
_entry.id   dc87c2bfeb5af08758bcf68ec26bca2f
#
_cell.length_a   1.000
_cell.length_b   1.000
_cell.length_c   1.000
_cell.angle_alpha   90.00
_cell.angle_beta   90.00
_cell.angle_gamma   90.00
#
_symmetry.space_group_name_H-M   'P 1'
#
loop_
_entity.id
_entity.type
_entity.pdbx_description
1 polymer ?
#
loop_
_entity_poly.entity_id
_entity_poly.type
_entity_poly.pdbx_seq_one_letter_code
_entity_poly.pdbx_strand_id
1 'polypeptide(L)' 'MKTTYMLHNLPLDITYEFFDTDLFEGCPYVEIDDISLYGHSIDVRGLYWNGQELDEFLSDVLVKILTADV' A
#
# COMPACT_ATOMS: atom_id res chain seq x y z
N MET A 1 -6.72 0.05 -8.66
CA MET A 1 -5.53 0.73 -9.20
C MET A 1 -4.29 -0.06 -8.88
N LYS A 2 -3.25 0.15 -9.64
CA LYS A 2 -1.98 -0.56 -9.44
C LYS A 2 -0.81 0.41 -9.37
N THR A 3 0.18 0.06 -8.59
CA THR A 3 1.44 0.79 -8.55
C THR A 3 2.58 -0.18 -8.24
N THR A 4 3.79 0.25 -8.47
CA THR A 4 4.98 -0.52 -8.09
C THR A 4 5.74 0.25 -7.02
N TYR A 5 6.05 -0.44 -5.94
CA TYR A 5 6.84 0.13 -4.87
C TYR A 5 8.12 -0.67 -4.70
N MET A 6 9.25 0.03 -4.67
CA MET A 6 10.55 -0.62 -4.48
C MET A 6 10.85 -0.76 -3.00
N LEU A 7 10.85 -1.99 -2.53
CA LEU A 7 11.20 -2.30 -1.14
C LEU A 7 12.51 -3.09 -1.15
N HIS A 8 13.58 -2.48 -0.66
CA HIS A 8 14.93 -3.08 -0.69
C HIS A 8 15.32 -3.59 -2.09
N ASN A 9 15.05 -2.79 -3.10
CA ASN A 9 15.30 -3.15 -4.51
C ASN A 9 14.43 -4.29 -5.03
N LEU A 10 13.36 -4.64 -4.31
CA LEU A 10 12.38 -5.60 -4.79
C LEU A 10 11.16 -4.85 -5.30
N PRO A 11 10.80 -5.04 -6.58
CA PRO A 11 9.64 -4.34 -7.16
C PRO A 11 8.34 -5.03 -6.74
N LEU A 12 7.65 -4.45 -5.78
CA LEU A 12 6.35 -4.96 -5.36
C LEU A 12 5.26 -4.31 -6.18
N ASP A 13 4.48 -5.12 -6.88
CA ASP A 13 3.31 -4.65 -7.61
C ASP A 13 2.12 -4.70 -6.67
N ILE A 14 1.52 -3.55 -6.41
CA ILE A 14 0.45 -3.42 -5.44
C ILE A 14 -0.85 -3.07 -6.16
N THR A 15 -1.85 -3.91 -5.99
CA THR A 15 -3.22 -3.60 -6.42
C THR A 15 -3.96 -3.04 -5.22
N TYR A 16 -4.55 -1.87 -5.38
CA TYR A 16 -5.15 -1.16 -4.26
C TYR A 16 -6.33 -0.32 -4.70
N GLU A 17 -7.14 0.10 -3.71
CA GLU A 17 -8.13 1.14 -3.88
C GLU A 17 -7.81 2.31 -2.97
N PHE A 18 -7.90 3.52 -3.50
CA PHE A 18 -7.71 4.74 -2.74
C PHE A 18 -9.06 5.37 -2.46
N PHE A 19 -9.31 5.65 -1.19
CA PHE A 19 -10.53 6.30 -0.75
C PHE A 19 -10.18 7.67 -0.20
N ASP A 20 -10.46 8.70 -1.00
CA ASP A 20 -10.32 10.08 -0.57
C ASP A 20 -11.68 10.51 -0.06
N THR A 21 -11.94 10.27 1.22
CA THR A 21 -13.30 10.33 1.68
C THR A 21 -13.55 11.42 2.70
N ASP A 22 -14.54 12.23 2.43
CA ASP A 22 -15.17 13.04 3.44
C ASP A 22 -16.07 12.19 4.35
N LEU A 23 -16.33 10.94 3.98
CA LEU A 23 -17.19 10.04 4.73
C LEU A 23 -16.56 9.51 6.01
N PHE A 24 -15.23 9.54 6.09
CA PHE A 24 -14.50 9.05 7.25
C PHE A 24 -13.68 10.18 7.87
N GLU A 25 -14.38 11.26 8.20
CA GLU A 25 -13.78 12.43 8.87
C GLU A 25 -12.69 13.10 8.05
N GLY A 26 -12.74 12.94 6.72
CA GLY A 26 -11.77 13.57 5.84
C GLY A 26 -10.40 12.91 5.82
N CYS A 27 -10.27 11.71 6.36
CA CYS A 27 -9.00 10.99 6.35
C CYS A 27 -8.91 10.05 5.15
N PRO A 28 -8.05 10.32 4.17
CA PRO A 28 -7.88 9.39 3.06
C PRO A 28 -7.25 8.10 3.55
N TYR A 29 -7.60 6.99 2.92
CA TYR A 29 -6.97 5.72 3.22
C TYR A 29 -6.85 4.86 1.96
N VAL A 30 -5.99 3.86 2.04
CA VAL A 30 -5.77 2.90 0.96
C VAL A 30 -6.13 1.52 1.46
N GLU A 31 -6.90 0.79 0.66
CA GLU A 31 -7.14 -0.63 0.88
C GLU A 31 -6.33 -1.42 -0.12
N ILE A 32 -5.46 -2.29 0.36
CA ILE A 32 -4.63 -3.13 -0.49
C ILE A 32 -5.37 -4.41 -0.81
N ASP A 33 -5.57 -4.67 -2.10
CA ASP A 33 -6.25 -5.89 -2.58
C ASP A 33 -5.27 -7.03 -2.81
N ASP A 34 -4.09 -6.74 -3.36
CA ASP A 34 -3.11 -7.77 -3.69
C ASP A 34 -1.72 -7.18 -3.77
N ILE A 35 -0.73 -8.00 -3.44
CA ILE A 35 0.67 -7.64 -3.59
C ILE A 35 1.36 -8.76 -4.35
N SER A 36 2.06 -8.42 -5.42
CA SER A 36 2.77 -9.38 -6.26
C SER A 36 4.24 -9.02 -6.35
N LEU A 37 5.08 -10.05 -6.44
CA LEU A 37 6.51 -9.88 -6.70
C LEU A 37 6.85 -10.69 -7.94
N TYR A 38 7.36 -10.02 -8.98
CA TYR A 38 7.68 -10.65 -10.27
C TYR A 38 6.51 -11.45 -10.86
N GLY A 39 5.29 -10.90 -10.71
CA GLY A 39 4.09 -11.53 -11.26
C GLY A 39 3.48 -12.62 -10.38
N HIS A 40 4.06 -12.90 -9.23
CA HIS A 40 3.54 -13.91 -8.31
C HIS A 40 2.94 -13.23 -7.08
N SER A 41 1.66 -13.48 -6.83
CA SER A 41 1.00 -12.97 -5.62
C SER A 41 1.69 -13.51 -4.38
N ILE A 42 1.89 -12.64 -3.40
CA ILE A 42 2.50 -13.04 -2.13
C ILE A 42 1.55 -12.73 -0.98
N ASP A 43 1.57 -13.60 0.02
CA ASP A 43 0.82 -13.39 1.25
C ASP A 43 1.71 -12.64 2.23
N VAL A 44 1.34 -11.39 2.50
CA VAL A 44 2.12 -10.53 3.40
C VAL A 44 1.61 -10.55 4.84
N ARG A 45 0.58 -11.33 5.12
CA ARG A 45 0.04 -11.42 6.48
C ARG A 45 1.09 -12.03 7.39
N GLY A 46 1.34 -11.38 8.50
CA GLY A 46 2.37 -11.83 9.43
C GLY A 46 3.76 -11.36 9.10
N LEU A 47 3.97 -10.66 7.98
CA LEU A 47 5.23 -10.02 7.67
C LEU A 47 5.27 -8.62 8.28
N TYR A 48 6.42 -8.23 8.78
CA TYR A 48 6.59 -6.94 9.44
C TYR A 48 7.71 -6.14 8.80
N TRP A 49 7.52 -4.83 8.80
CA TRP A 49 8.51 -3.88 8.35
C TRP A 49 8.56 -2.72 9.35
N ASN A 50 9.73 -2.49 9.92
CA ASN A 50 9.92 -1.44 10.94
C ASN A 50 8.94 -1.57 12.11
N GLY A 51 8.62 -2.79 12.52
CA GLY A 51 7.73 -3.02 13.66
C GLY A 51 6.25 -2.91 13.35
N GLN A 52 5.91 -2.69 12.10
CA GLN A 52 4.53 -2.56 11.62
C GLN A 52 4.23 -3.68 10.63
N GLU A 53 3.00 -4.14 10.58
CA GLU A 53 2.63 -5.12 9.56
C GLU A 53 2.89 -4.54 8.17
N LEU A 54 3.38 -5.38 7.27
CA LEU A 54 3.82 -4.92 5.96
C LEU A 54 2.67 -4.29 5.16
N ASP A 55 1.49 -4.87 5.22
CA ASP A 55 0.34 -4.32 4.51
C ASP A 55 -0.06 -2.94 5.05
N GLU A 56 -0.01 -2.75 6.36
CA GLU A 56 -0.25 -1.43 6.96
C GLU A 56 0.82 -0.43 6.54
N PHE A 57 2.07 -0.84 6.55
CA PHE A 57 3.17 0.01 6.10
C PHE A 57 2.95 0.45 4.65
N LEU A 58 2.62 -0.48 3.77
CA LEU A 58 2.40 -0.16 2.36
C LEU A 58 1.18 0.73 2.16
N SER A 59 0.12 0.52 2.93
CA SER A 59 -1.05 1.40 2.89
C SER A 59 -0.67 2.83 3.27
N ASP A 60 0.09 2.99 4.34
CA ASP A 60 0.53 4.31 4.79
C ASP A 60 1.43 5.00 3.75
N VAL A 61 2.33 4.24 3.14
CA VAL A 61 3.19 4.77 2.09
C VAL A 61 2.36 5.25 0.90
N LEU A 62 1.38 4.46 0.47
CA LEU A 62 0.53 4.82 -0.66
C LEU A 62 -0.31 6.05 -0.36
N VAL A 63 -0.86 6.16 0.85
CA VAL A 63 -1.59 7.36 1.24
C VAL A 63 -0.69 8.59 1.13
N LYS A 64 0.53 8.51 1.60
CA LYS A 64 1.47 9.64 1.52
C LYS A 64 1.80 10.00 0.08
N ILE A 65 2.02 9.01 -0.77
CA ILE A 65 2.34 9.24 -2.17
C ILE A 65 1.15 9.88 -2.89
N LEU A 66 -0.04 9.34 -2.68
CA LEU A 66 -1.24 9.78 -3.39
C LEU A 66 -1.73 11.13 -2.92
N THR A 67 -1.38 11.54 -1.71
CA THR A 67 -1.77 12.85 -1.18
C THR A 67 -0.64 13.87 -1.21
N ALA A 68 0.52 13.52 -1.73
CA ALA A 68 1.71 14.37 -1.67
C ALA A 68 1.62 15.62 -2.55
N ASP A 69 0.72 15.64 -3.52
CA ASP A 69 0.58 16.79 -4.44
C ASP A 69 -0.40 17.84 -3.95
N VAL A 70 -0.82 17.74 -2.72
CA VAL A 70 -1.80 18.69 -2.18
C VAL A 70 -1.14 19.89 -1.55
#